data_312561645ae6f27ba414a46c05afdad0
#
_entry.id   312561645ae6f27ba414a46c05afdad0
#
_cell.length_a   1.000
_cell.length_b   1.000
_cell.length_c   1.000
_cell.angle_alpha   90.00
_cell.angle_beta   90.00
_cell.angle_gamma   90.00
#
_symmetry.space_group_name_H-M   'P 1'
#
loop_
_entity.id
_entity.type
_entity.pdbx_description
1 polymer ?
#
loop_
_entity_poly.entity_id
_entity_poly.type
_entity_poly.pdbx_seq_one_letter_code
_entity_poly.pdbx_strand_id
1 'polypeptide(L)'
;MSECKLSVDYDQYEEGVKIVDLIEELAGKDESLQLESLIIGDWGGAYEDDSSVVVEALVRLKDRFTQLRNLFIGDMSSEECEVSWINQSNLGPILSAYPELQSLTIKGSTGLSLIPAHHDKLEELTIICGGLGTDVITSISEGSFKNLKKLELYLGVEEYGFDGSLADVLQLIEPGKFPLLSYLGLKDSEIQDEIAIAVADAPILDQLHTLDLSMGTLTDKGAEALINSEKIMKLKSLDLSYHYMSDEMMNRWKQSGLNVDISDQQDADEDEDYRYPSLTE
;
A
#
# COMPACT_ATOMS: atom_id res chain seq x y z
N MET A 1 16.67 -16.25 -6.17
CA MET A 1 16.16 -15.29 -5.18
C MET A 1 15.88 -16.10 -3.92
N SER A 2 16.63 -15.85 -2.85
CA SER A 2 16.35 -16.52 -1.57
C SER A 2 15.36 -15.69 -0.79
N GLU A 3 14.26 -16.31 -0.36
CA GLU A 3 13.19 -15.70 0.41
C GLU A 3 13.04 -16.42 1.73
N CYS A 4 12.74 -15.68 2.81
CA CYS A 4 12.45 -16.22 4.12
C CYS A 4 11.24 -15.50 4.71
N LYS A 5 10.31 -16.26 5.29
CA LYS A 5 9.20 -15.72 6.11
C LYS A 5 9.46 -16.09 7.56
N LEU A 6 9.36 -15.11 8.45
CA LEU A 6 9.37 -15.26 9.90
C LEU A 6 8.02 -14.80 10.45
N SER A 7 7.44 -15.59 11.33
CA SER A 7 6.17 -15.28 11.98
C SER A 7 6.13 -16.01 13.31
N VAL A 8 5.49 -15.44 14.31
CA VAL A 8 5.20 -16.05 15.60
C VAL A 8 3.69 -16.18 15.71
N ASP A 9 3.20 -17.41 15.58
CA ASP A 9 1.78 -17.66 15.76
C ASP A 9 1.35 -17.60 17.23
N TYR A 10 0.05 -17.67 17.49
CA TYR A 10 -0.50 -17.55 18.83
C TYR A 10 0.04 -18.61 19.80
N ASP A 11 0.17 -19.87 19.36
CA ASP A 11 0.66 -20.97 20.22
C ASP A 11 2.14 -20.75 20.58
N GLN A 12 2.96 -20.34 19.61
CA GLN A 12 4.36 -19.98 19.83
C GLN A 12 4.52 -18.77 20.77
N TYR A 13 3.64 -17.77 20.63
CA TYR A 13 3.62 -16.61 21.51
C TYR A 13 3.32 -16.99 22.95
N GLU A 14 2.33 -17.84 23.20
CA GLU A 14 2.01 -18.38 24.54
C GLU A 14 3.16 -19.23 25.12
N GLU A 15 3.94 -19.91 24.29
CA GLU A 15 5.15 -20.62 24.66
C GLU A 15 6.35 -19.69 24.92
N GLY A 16 6.22 -18.39 24.66
CA GLY A 16 7.22 -17.37 24.91
C GLY A 16 8.24 -17.19 23.78
N VAL A 17 7.95 -17.69 22.57
CA VAL A 17 8.75 -17.41 21.37
C VAL A 17 8.62 -15.93 21.02
N LYS A 18 9.74 -15.31 20.64
CA LYS A 18 9.76 -13.91 20.23
C LYS A 18 10.25 -13.77 18.80
N ILE A 19 9.63 -12.90 18.04
CA ILE A 19 10.05 -12.62 16.66
C ILE A 19 11.52 -12.17 16.59
N VAL A 20 11.99 -11.44 17.60
CA VAL A 20 13.38 -10.99 17.69
C VAL A 20 14.35 -12.17 17.73
N ASP A 21 14.02 -13.24 18.45
CA ASP A 21 14.86 -14.44 18.56
C ASP A 21 14.94 -15.14 17.19
N LEU A 22 13.84 -15.19 16.44
CA LEU A 22 13.82 -15.76 15.08
C LEU A 22 14.66 -14.91 14.09
N ILE A 23 14.59 -13.58 14.19
CA ILE A 23 15.41 -12.68 13.37
C ILE A 23 16.90 -12.85 13.72
N GLU A 24 17.25 -12.97 15.01
CA GLU A 24 18.63 -13.20 15.45
C GLU A 24 19.15 -14.58 15.01
N GLU A 25 18.34 -15.62 15.12
CA GLU A 25 18.69 -16.95 14.62
C GLU A 25 18.96 -16.93 13.10
N LEU A 26 18.09 -16.29 12.32
CA LEU A 26 18.29 -16.13 10.88
C LEU A 26 19.57 -15.34 10.60
N ALA A 27 19.80 -14.24 11.29
CA ALA A 27 20.99 -13.41 11.15
C ALA A 27 22.28 -14.16 11.52
N GLY A 28 22.22 -15.14 12.41
CA GLY A 28 23.34 -16.01 12.79
C GLY A 28 23.78 -16.98 11.69
N LYS A 29 22.94 -17.27 10.71
CA LYS A 29 23.21 -18.18 9.60
C LYS A 29 24.00 -17.48 8.49
N ASP A 30 24.93 -18.19 7.81
CA ASP A 30 25.67 -17.61 6.68
C ASP A 30 24.79 -17.24 5.48
N GLU A 31 23.64 -17.91 5.34
CA GLU A 31 22.63 -17.67 4.32
C GLU A 31 22.02 -16.26 4.41
N SER A 32 21.98 -15.68 5.61
CA SER A 32 21.46 -14.32 5.81
C SER A 32 22.18 -13.26 4.98
N LEU A 33 23.47 -13.43 4.73
CA LEU A 33 24.30 -12.52 3.92
C LEU A 33 23.90 -12.49 2.43
N GLN A 34 23.14 -13.49 1.96
CA GLN A 34 22.66 -13.61 0.59
C GLN A 34 21.14 -13.56 0.49
N LEU A 35 20.46 -13.26 1.60
CA LEU A 35 19.00 -13.15 1.62
C LEU A 35 18.57 -11.89 0.85
N GLU A 36 17.73 -12.08 -0.15
CA GLU A 36 17.21 -10.98 -0.99
C GLU A 36 15.80 -10.55 -0.62
N SER A 37 15.01 -11.45 -0.01
CA SER A 37 13.61 -11.20 0.35
C SER A 37 13.32 -11.70 1.76
N LEU A 38 12.82 -10.79 2.62
CA LEU A 38 12.40 -11.10 3.98
C LEU A 38 10.95 -10.70 4.17
N ILE A 39 10.17 -11.62 4.70
CA ILE A 39 8.77 -11.42 5.05
C ILE A 39 8.62 -11.59 6.55
N ILE A 40 8.06 -10.59 7.21
CA ILE A 40 7.68 -10.64 8.61
C ILE A 40 6.16 -10.74 8.68
N GLY A 41 5.66 -11.85 9.21
CA GLY A 41 4.26 -12.06 9.54
C GLY A 41 3.90 -11.48 10.91
N ASP A 42 3.17 -12.23 11.72
CA ASP A 42 2.88 -11.84 13.11
C ASP A 42 4.17 -11.84 13.94
N TRP A 43 4.33 -10.81 14.74
CA TRP A 43 5.46 -10.68 15.69
C TRP A 43 5.14 -11.17 17.09
N GLY A 44 3.97 -11.82 17.25
CA GLY A 44 3.44 -12.28 18.53
C GLY A 44 2.57 -11.22 19.18
N GLY A 45 1.30 -11.15 18.75
CA GLY A 45 0.31 -10.21 19.28
C GLY A 45 0.32 -8.83 18.60
N ALA A 46 0.38 -8.80 17.28
CA ALA A 46 0.38 -7.57 16.47
C ALA A 46 -0.84 -6.64 16.71
N TYR A 47 -1.88 -7.15 17.33
CA TYR A 47 -3.06 -6.38 17.76
C TYR A 47 -2.88 -5.67 19.11
N GLU A 48 -1.89 -6.05 19.92
CA GLU A 48 -1.56 -5.42 21.22
C GLU A 48 -0.24 -4.66 21.16
N ASP A 49 0.77 -5.26 20.54
CA ASP A 49 2.14 -4.75 20.48
C ASP A 49 2.45 -4.23 19.06
N ASP A 50 3.21 -3.14 18.97
CA ASP A 50 3.60 -2.57 17.70
C ASP A 50 4.86 -3.25 17.09
N SER A 51 5.14 -2.93 15.83
CA SER A 51 6.27 -3.49 15.07
C SER A 51 7.65 -2.98 15.50
N SER A 52 7.78 -2.14 16.53
CA SER A 52 9.06 -1.52 16.91
C SER A 52 10.15 -2.54 17.21
N VAL A 53 9.80 -3.65 17.86
CA VAL A 53 10.74 -4.75 18.15
C VAL A 53 11.34 -5.35 16.88
N VAL A 54 10.55 -5.47 15.81
CA VAL A 54 10.99 -5.93 14.50
C VAL A 54 11.93 -4.89 13.87
N VAL A 55 11.52 -3.62 13.87
CA VAL A 55 12.31 -2.52 13.31
C VAL A 55 13.67 -2.42 13.99
N GLU A 56 13.69 -2.42 15.33
CA GLU A 56 14.93 -2.35 16.12
C GLU A 56 15.86 -3.54 15.84
N ALA A 57 15.32 -4.77 15.77
CA ALA A 57 16.10 -5.96 15.47
C ALA A 57 16.72 -5.89 14.06
N LEU A 58 15.92 -5.54 13.04
CA LEU A 58 16.39 -5.43 11.67
C LEU A 58 17.45 -4.33 11.51
N VAL A 59 17.24 -3.15 12.11
CA VAL A 59 18.22 -2.05 12.07
C VAL A 59 19.53 -2.44 12.75
N ARG A 60 19.46 -3.09 13.90
CA ARG A 60 20.63 -3.58 14.64
C ARG A 60 21.43 -4.64 13.87
N LEU A 61 20.75 -5.49 13.13
CA LEU A 61 21.32 -6.62 12.40
C LEU A 61 21.53 -6.37 10.91
N LYS A 62 21.43 -5.11 10.45
CA LYS A 62 21.51 -4.74 9.04
C LYS A 62 22.72 -5.29 8.30
N ASP A 63 23.87 -5.42 8.98
CA ASP A 63 25.10 -5.92 8.40
C ASP A 63 25.07 -7.43 8.11
N ARG A 64 24.04 -8.13 8.57
CA ARG A 64 23.77 -9.54 8.27
C ARG A 64 22.84 -9.73 7.06
N PHE A 65 22.08 -8.70 6.67
CA PHE A 65 21.12 -8.72 5.56
C PHE A 65 21.56 -7.78 4.43
N THR A 66 22.83 -7.83 4.06
CA THR A 66 23.44 -6.86 3.12
C THR A 66 22.91 -6.94 1.68
N GLN A 67 22.25 -8.03 1.31
CA GLN A 67 21.66 -8.23 -0.01
C GLN A 67 20.12 -8.05 -0.02
N LEU A 68 19.55 -7.60 1.11
CA LEU A 68 18.09 -7.44 1.21
C LEU A 68 17.60 -6.37 0.21
N ARG A 69 16.66 -6.78 -0.65
CA ARG A 69 16.03 -5.97 -1.69
C ARG A 69 14.53 -5.85 -1.52
N ASN A 70 13.92 -6.86 -0.94
CA ASN A 70 12.48 -6.91 -0.75
C ASN A 70 12.18 -7.16 0.72
N LEU A 71 11.34 -6.32 1.30
CA LEU A 71 10.89 -6.46 2.68
C LEU A 71 9.37 -6.30 2.74
N PHE A 72 8.71 -7.27 3.37
CA PHE A 72 7.31 -7.18 3.70
C PHE A 72 7.14 -7.28 5.23
N ILE A 73 6.50 -6.30 5.85
CA ILE A 73 6.20 -6.27 7.30
C ILE A 73 4.68 -6.28 7.50
N GLY A 74 4.21 -7.27 8.26
CA GLY A 74 2.79 -7.46 8.57
C GLY A 74 2.08 -8.43 7.64
N ASP A 75 2.78 -9.39 7.01
CA ASP A 75 2.17 -10.40 6.15
C ASP A 75 1.36 -11.42 6.97
N MET A 76 0.19 -10.98 7.39
CA MET A 76 -0.80 -11.74 8.15
C MET A 76 -2.09 -11.90 7.35
N SER A 77 -2.73 -13.06 7.46
CA SER A 77 -4.10 -13.25 6.97
C SER A 77 -5.11 -12.57 7.92
N SER A 78 -6.34 -12.38 7.46
CA SER A 78 -7.40 -11.85 8.33
C SER A 78 -7.74 -12.78 9.51
N GLU A 79 -7.45 -14.08 9.38
CA GLU A 79 -7.61 -15.04 10.49
C GLU A 79 -6.53 -14.87 11.56
N GLU A 80 -5.33 -14.41 11.19
CA GLU A 80 -4.23 -14.14 12.13
C GLU A 80 -4.41 -12.76 12.79
N CYS A 81 -4.66 -11.73 11.98
CA CYS A 81 -4.94 -10.38 12.46
C CYS A 81 -5.62 -9.57 11.35
N GLU A 82 -6.76 -8.99 11.62
CA GLU A 82 -7.43 -8.08 10.70
C GLU A 82 -6.56 -6.86 10.43
N VAL A 83 -6.59 -6.34 9.19
CA VAL A 83 -5.63 -5.33 8.72
C VAL A 83 -5.62 -4.06 9.57
N SER A 84 -6.77 -3.64 10.06
CA SER A 84 -6.93 -2.43 10.88
C SER A 84 -6.46 -2.59 12.33
N TRP A 85 -6.23 -3.82 12.76
CA TRP A 85 -5.72 -4.14 14.10
C TRP A 85 -4.21 -4.37 14.13
N ILE A 86 -3.54 -4.41 12.97
CA ILE A 86 -2.09 -4.56 12.90
C ILE A 86 -1.44 -3.24 13.34
N ASN A 87 -0.82 -3.25 14.52
CA ASN A 87 -0.11 -2.10 15.07
C ASN A 87 1.28 -1.98 14.46
N GLN A 88 1.51 -0.94 13.70
CA GLN A 88 2.81 -0.60 13.15
C GLN A 88 3.57 0.38 14.06
N SER A 89 4.77 0.76 13.64
CA SER A 89 5.60 1.75 14.29
C SER A 89 6.27 2.66 13.25
N ASN A 90 7.33 3.39 13.63
CA ASN A 90 8.10 4.14 12.64
C ASN A 90 9.04 3.23 11.84
N LEU A 91 8.75 3.03 10.56
CA LEU A 91 9.58 2.25 9.62
C LEU A 91 10.65 3.09 8.89
N GLY A 92 10.73 4.40 9.09
CA GLY A 92 11.77 5.26 8.53
C GLY A 92 13.21 4.78 8.80
N PRO A 93 13.54 4.25 9.98
CA PRO A 93 14.85 3.65 10.25
C PRO A 93 15.22 2.47 9.33
N ILE A 94 14.24 1.69 8.85
CA ILE A 94 14.44 0.62 7.86
C ILE A 94 14.94 1.19 6.54
N LEU A 95 14.29 2.25 6.03
CA LEU A 95 14.71 2.93 4.80
C LEU A 95 16.16 3.40 4.88
N SER A 96 16.58 3.87 6.05
CA SER A 96 17.96 4.32 6.29
C SER A 96 18.96 3.17 6.44
N ALA A 97 18.53 2.04 7.02
CA ALA A 97 19.40 0.91 7.33
C ALA A 97 19.70 0.03 6.11
N TYR A 98 18.80 -0.02 5.14
CA TYR A 98 18.88 -0.90 3.98
C TYR A 98 18.96 -0.14 2.66
N PRO A 99 20.10 0.49 2.31
CA PRO A 99 20.21 1.36 1.14
C PRO A 99 20.07 0.63 -0.21
N GLU A 100 20.09 -0.70 -0.21
CA GLU A 100 19.88 -1.53 -1.41
C GLU A 100 18.43 -2.02 -1.56
N LEU A 101 17.52 -1.63 -0.65
CA LEU A 101 16.11 -2.03 -0.69
C LEU A 101 15.45 -1.49 -1.96
N GLN A 102 14.71 -2.35 -2.65
CA GLN A 102 14.00 -2.05 -3.89
C GLN A 102 12.49 -2.08 -3.72
N SER A 103 11.98 -2.97 -2.85
CA SER A 103 10.55 -3.10 -2.60
C SER A 103 10.27 -3.11 -1.08
N LEU A 104 9.33 -2.29 -0.65
CA LEU A 104 8.82 -2.27 0.71
C LEU A 104 7.30 -2.42 0.67
N THR A 105 6.80 -3.48 1.29
CA THR A 105 5.36 -3.68 1.53
C THR A 105 5.10 -3.62 3.03
N ILE A 106 4.07 -2.88 3.41
CA ILE A 106 3.63 -2.71 4.79
C ILE A 106 2.15 -3.07 4.85
N LYS A 107 1.74 -3.91 5.80
CA LYS A 107 0.34 -4.19 6.05
C LYS A 107 -0.02 -3.76 7.48
N GLY A 108 -1.11 -2.98 7.60
CA GLY A 108 -1.51 -2.26 8.80
C GLY A 108 -0.98 -0.82 8.82
N SER A 109 -1.78 0.09 9.36
CA SER A 109 -1.47 1.53 9.43
C SER A 109 -1.56 2.13 10.82
N THR A 110 -2.13 1.42 11.80
CA THR A 110 -2.22 1.91 13.19
C THR A 110 -0.82 2.18 13.74
N GLY A 111 -0.53 3.43 14.09
CA GLY A 111 0.80 3.84 14.56
C GLY A 111 1.90 3.93 13.49
N LEU A 112 1.57 3.67 12.21
CA LEU A 112 2.55 3.72 11.13
C LEU A 112 3.12 5.13 10.97
N SER A 113 4.44 5.20 10.82
CA SER A 113 5.17 6.40 10.43
C SER A 113 6.33 6.05 9.49
N LEU A 114 6.71 6.97 8.62
CA LEU A 114 7.83 6.83 7.68
C LEU A 114 8.80 8.00 7.84
N ILE A 115 9.35 8.20 9.03
CA ILE A 115 10.25 9.32 9.32
C ILE A 115 11.66 8.80 9.64
N PRO A 116 12.69 9.14 8.82
CA PRO A 116 12.64 9.93 7.59
C PRO A 116 12.11 9.13 6.38
N ALA A 117 11.29 9.75 5.54
CA ALA A 117 10.78 9.19 4.30
C ALA A 117 11.76 9.50 3.14
N HIS A 118 12.86 8.80 3.10
CA HIS A 118 13.90 8.99 2.07
C HIS A 118 14.55 7.67 1.68
N HIS A 119 14.59 7.39 0.37
CA HIS A 119 15.32 6.24 -0.15
C HIS A 119 15.71 6.43 -1.63
N ASP A 120 16.99 6.26 -1.95
CA ASP A 120 17.48 6.50 -3.31
C ASP A 120 17.24 5.34 -4.29
N LYS A 121 17.00 4.11 -3.80
CA LYS A 121 16.88 2.92 -4.65
C LYS A 121 15.52 2.22 -4.57
N LEU A 122 14.62 2.67 -3.70
CA LEU A 122 13.30 2.08 -3.60
C LEU A 122 12.54 2.27 -4.92
N GLU A 123 12.10 1.17 -5.48
CA GLU A 123 11.35 1.12 -6.74
C GLU A 123 9.86 0.90 -6.51
N GLU A 124 9.51 0.22 -5.42
CA GLU A 124 8.13 -0.12 -5.09
C GLU A 124 7.82 0.17 -3.61
N LEU A 125 6.74 0.87 -3.36
CA LEU A 125 6.17 1.09 -2.04
C LEU A 125 4.69 0.73 -2.07
N THR A 126 4.31 -0.24 -1.24
CA THR A 126 2.91 -0.66 -1.07
C THR A 126 2.52 -0.57 0.41
N ILE A 127 1.39 0.08 0.70
CA ILE A 127 0.80 0.13 2.04
C ILE A 127 -0.63 -0.38 1.96
N ILE A 128 -0.90 -1.49 2.65
CA ILE A 128 -2.18 -2.20 2.68
C ILE A 128 -2.81 -1.97 4.04
N CYS A 129 -3.93 -1.28 4.10
CA CYS A 129 -4.60 -0.96 5.37
C CYS A 129 -6.07 -0.59 5.16
N GLY A 130 -6.87 -0.63 6.22
CA GLY A 130 -8.26 -0.20 6.21
C GLY A 130 -8.45 1.32 6.31
N GLY A 131 -7.39 2.06 6.69
CA GLY A 131 -7.39 3.54 6.75
C GLY A 131 -5.98 4.10 6.88
N LEU A 132 -5.54 4.89 5.91
CA LEU A 132 -4.20 5.46 5.86
C LEU A 132 -4.18 6.89 6.43
N GLY A 133 -3.48 7.09 7.54
CA GLY A 133 -3.37 8.40 8.19
C GLY A 133 -2.67 9.46 7.32
N THR A 134 -3.13 10.70 7.43
CA THR A 134 -2.60 11.87 6.70
C THR A 134 -1.11 12.09 6.93
N ASP A 135 -0.61 11.81 8.12
CA ASP A 135 0.82 11.93 8.45
C ASP A 135 1.68 11.03 7.57
N VAL A 136 1.21 9.82 7.23
CA VAL A 136 1.91 8.90 6.32
C VAL A 136 1.87 9.44 4.89
N ILE A 137 0.70 9.89 4.41
CA ILE A 137 0.54 10.50 3.09
C ILE A 137 1.48 11.70 2.94
N THR A 138 1.50 12.59 3.93
CA THR A 138 2.38 13.76 3.97
C THR A 138 3.85 13.35 3.97
N SER A 139 4.25 12.38 4.79
CA SER A 139 5.63 11.87 4.82
C SER A 139 6.09 11.36 3.46
N ILE A 140 5.22 10.63 2.74
CA ILE A 140 5.52 10.12 1.39
C ILE A 140 5.62 11.28 0.40
N SER A 141 4.68 12.22 0.43
CA SER A 141 4.63 13.36 -0.50
C SER A 141 5.78 14.33 -0.30
N GLU A 142 6.21 14.58 0.92
CA GLU A 142 7.35 15.44 1.27
C GLU A 142 8.69 14.69 1.21
N GLY A 143 8.63 13.37 1.14
CA GLY A 143 9.77 12.48 1.10
C GLY A 143 10.58 12.56 -0.20
N SER A 144 11.62 11.74 -0.29
CA SER A 144 12.47 11.65 -1.48
C SER A 144 12.63 10.20 -1.93
N PHE A 145 11.92 9.85 -3.01
CA PHE A 145 11.90 8.51 -3.61
C PHE A 145 12.15 8.62 -5.12
N LYS A 146 13.39 8.94 -5.51
CA LYS A 146 13.76 9.31 -6.89
C LYS A 146 13.59 8.17 -7.90
N ASN A 147 13.69 6.92 -7.44
CA ASN A 147 13.61 5.73 -8.29
C ASN A 147 12.27 4.99 -8.16
N LEU A 148 11.29 5.56 -7.46
CA LEU A 148 10.00 4.93 -7.27
C LEU A 148 9.27 4.79 -8.61
N LYS A 149 8.93 3.55 -8.96
CA LYS A 149 8.22 3.14 -10.18
C LYS A 149 6.79 2.71 -9.89
N LYS A 150 6.56 2.18 -8.67
CA LYS A 150 5.26 1.74 -8.20
C LYS A 150 4.98 2.36 -6.83
N LEU A 151 3.88 3.10 -6.72
CA LEU A 151 3.28 3.55 -5.47
C LEU A 151 1.87 2.99 -5.39
N GLU A 152 1.60 2.20 -4.35
CA GLU A 152 0.29 1.59 -4.14
C GLU A 152 -0.15 1.82 -2.70
N LEU A 153 -1.21 2.59 -2.53
CA LEU A 153 -1.75 2.98 -1.24
C LEU A 153 -3.23 2.58 -1.15
N TYR A 154 -3.57 1.85 -0.10
CA TYR A 154 -4.94 1.61 0.30
C TYR A 154 -5.32 2.74 1.24
N LEU A 155 -6.26 3.58 0.83
CA LEU A 155 -6.61 4.78 1.59
C LEU A 155 -7.60 4.46 2.71
N GLY A 156 -8.54 3.56 2.44
CA GLY A 156 -9.52 3.08 3.41
C GLY A 156 -10.60 4.10 3.75
N VAL A 157 -11.06 4.03 5.00
CA VAL A 157 -12.18 4.80 5.53
C VAL A 157 -11.80 5.54 6.83
N GLU A 158 -12.57 6.59 7.17
CA GLU A 158 -12.37 7.38 8.40
C GLU A 158 -12.41 6.50 9.66
N GLU A 159 -13.32 5.53 9.72
CA GLU A 159 -13.51 4.64 10.86
C GLU A 159 -12.25 3.84 11.21
N TYR A 160 -11.41 3.51 10.21
CA TYR A 160 -10.18 2.73 10.38
C TYR A 160 -8.90 3.55 10.22
N GLY A 161 -8.99 4.88 10.25
CA GLY A 161 -7.85 5.77 10.39
C GLY A 161 -7.51 6.64 9.18
N PHE A 162 -8.32 6.65 8.11
CA PHE A 162 -8.21 7.66 7.06
C PHE A 162 -8.76 8.99 7.59
N ASP A 163 -7.88 9.87 8.04
CA ASP A 163 -8.21 11.20 8.56
C ASP A 163 -7.89 12.33 7.56
N GLY A 164 -7.63 11.93 6.30
CA GLY A 164 -7.25 12.82 5.21
C GLY A 164 -8.43 13.37 4.40
N SER A 165 -8.08 14.23 3.47
CA SER A 165 -8.97 14.81 2.48
C SER A 165 -8.44 14.56 1.06
N LEU A 166 -9.27 14.84 0.05
CA LEU A 166 -8.81 14.86 -1.34
C LEU A 166 -7.53 15.71 -1.52
N ALA A 167 -7.43 16.86 -0.84
CA ALA A 167 -6.27 17.75 -0.96
C ALA A 167 -4.98 17.08 -0.48
N ASP A 168 -5.04 16.23 0.55
CA ASP A 168 -3.88 15.49 1.05
C ASP A 168 -3.45 14.42 0.05
N VAL A 169 -4.41 13.69 -0.52
CA VAL A 169 -4.13 12.67 -1.57
C VAL A 169 -3.52 13.32 -2.82
N LEU A 170 -3.99 14.50 -3.21
CA LEU A 170 -3.49 15.20 -4.40
C LEU A 170 -2.04 15.67 -4.28
N GLN A 171 -1.48 15.80 -3.08
CA GLN A 171 -0.06 16.08 -2.88
C GLN A 171 0.83 14.97 -3.48
N LEU A 172 0.37 13.73 -3.49
CA LEU A 172 1.10 12.59 -4.07
C LEU A 172 1.25 12.68 -5.59
N ILE A 173 0.32 13.34 -6.27
CA ILE A 173 0.28 13.42 -7.74
C ILE A 173 0.77 14.77 -8.29
N GLU A 174 1.34 15.62 -7.43
CA GLU A 174 1.97 16.86 -7.88
C GLU A 174 3.13 16.60 -8.85
N PRO A 175 3.29 17.45 -9.89
CA PRO A 175 4.33 17.27 -10.89
C PRO A 175 5.74 17.17 -10.28
N GLY A 176 6.49 16.15 -10.68
CA GLY A 176 7.91 15.98 -10.31
C GLY A 176 8.16 15.32 -8.95
N LYS A 177 7.15 14.96 -8.20
CA LYS A 177 7.30 14.22 -6.93
C LYS A 177 7.99 12.88 -7.14
N PHE A 178 7.49 12.07 -8.06
CA PHE A 178 8.01 10.74 -8.36
C PHE A 178 8.35 10.64 -9.86
N PRO A 179 9.55 11.05 -10.28
CA PRO A 179 9.87 11.25 -11.71
C PRO A 179 9.88 9.96 -12.55
N LEU A 180 9.99 8.78 -11.92
CA LEU A 180 10.01 7.49 -12.60
C LEU A 180 8.73 6.67 -12.37
N LEU A 181 7.73 7.23 -11.70
CA LEU A 181 6.49 6.52 -11.38
C LEU A 181 5.76 6.12 -12.67
N SER A 182 5.47 4.84 -12.79
CA SER A 182 4.75 4.26 -13.93
C SER A 182 3.47 3.51 -13.53
N TYR A 183 3.35 3.17 -12.25
CA TYR A 183 2.15 2.59 -11.63
C TYR A 183 1.76 3.44 -10.42
N LEU A 184 0.53 3.89 -10.39
CA LEU A 184 -0.08 4.57 -9.26
C LEU A 184 -1.36 3.84 -8.85
N GLY A 185 -1.41 3.34 -7.61
CA GLY A 185 -2.59 2.79 -6.97
C GLY A 185 -3.05 3.72 -5.84
N LEU A 186 -4.25 4.28 -5.98
CA LEU A 186 -4.98 5.00 -4.93
C LEU A 186 -6.28 4.25 -4.72
N LYS A 187 -6.17 3.17 -3.95
CA LYS A 187 -7.14 2.09 -3.89
C LYS A 187 -7.98 2.16 -2.61
N ASP A 188 -9.05 1.37 -2.62
CA ASP A 188 -9.78 1.05 -1.39
C ASP A 188 -10.25 2.31 -0.64
N SER A 189 -10.78 3.31 -1.37
CA SER A 189 -11.10 4.61 -0.81
C SER A 189 -12.60 4.86 -0.72
N GLU A 190 -13.04 5.44 0.40
CA GLU A 190 -14.41 5.95 0.56
C GLU A 190 -14.67 7.22 -0.28
N ILE A 191 -13.62 7.95 -0.66
CA ILE A 191 -13.68 9.15 -1.53
C ILE A 191 -13.25 8.85 -2.96
N GLN A 192 -13.49 7.63 -3.48
CA GLN A 192 -12.98 7.19 -4.77
C GLN A 192 -13.47 8.02 -5.95
N ASP A 193 -14.71 8.51 -5.92
CA ASP A 193 -15.23 9.39 -6.96
C ASP A 193 -14.48 10.71 -7.04
N GLU A 194 -14.20 11.33 -5.91
CA GLU A 194 -13.46 12.59 -5.81
C GLU A 194 -12.03 12.41 -6.35
N ILE A 195 -11.37 11.31 -6.00
CA ILE A 195 -10.04 10.97 -6.50
C ILE A 195 -10.08 10.76 -8.01
N ALA A 196 -11.04 9.97 -8.51
CA ALA A 196 -11.21 9.70 -9.94
C ALA A 196 -11.40 10.98 -10.75
N ILE A 197 -12.26 11.89 -10.30
CA ILE A 197 -12.49 13.19 -10.93
C ILE A 197 -11.21 14.04 -10.95
N ALA A 198 -10.49 14.10 -9.84
CA ALA A 198 -9.30 14.93 -9.73
C ALA A 198 -8.11 14.38 -10.54
N VAL A 199 -7.96 13.05 -10.62
CA VAL A 199 -6.87 12.43 -11.35
C VAL A 199 -7.09 12.40 -12.87
N ALA A 200 -8.33 12.47 -13.34
CA ALA A 200 -8.69 12.32 -14.77
C ALA A 200 -7.88 13.20 -15.71
N ASP A 201 -7.55 14.43 -15.30
CA ASP A 201 -6.75 15.37 -16.09
C ASP A 201 -5.38 15.70 -15.47
N ALA A 202 -5.00 15.00 -14.41
CA ALA A 202 -3.76 15.29 -13.69
C ALA A 202 -2.51 15.11 -14.56
N PRO A 203 -1.49 15.99 -14.41
CA PRO A 203 -0.25 15.89 -15.20
C PRO A 203 0.50 14.56 -15.01
N ILE A 204 0.37 13.92 -13.87
CA ILE A 204 1.03 12.64 -13.57
C ILE A 204 0.67 11.55 -14.58
N LEU A 205 -0.53 11.59 -15.17
CA LEU A 205 -0.98 10.62 -16.16
C LEU A 205 -0.09 10.57 -17.41
N ASP A 206 0.61 11.66 -17.74
CA ASP A 206 1.48 11.71 -18.92
C ASP A 206 2.69 10.77 -18.80
N GLN A 207 3.04 10.33 -17.58
CA GLN A 207 4.14 9.38 -17.32
C GLN A 207 3.65 7.99 -16.91
N LEU A 208 2.40 7.85 -16.43
CA LEU A 208 1.90 6.57 -15.95
C LEU A 208 1.63 5.59 -17.10
N HIS A 209 1.88 4.32 -16.82
CA HIS A 209 1.41 3.19 -17.62
C HIS A 209 0.12 2.61 -17.05
N THR A 210 0.03 2.53 -15.73
CA THR A 210 -1.10 1.94 -15.01
C THR A 210 -1.60 2.90 -13.94
N LEU A 211 -2.90 3.09 -13.92
CA LEU A 211 -3.64 3.69 -12.81
C LEU A 211 -4.54 2.62 -12.21
N ASP A 212 -4.51 2.49 -10.90
CA ASP A 212 -5.35 1.54 -10.15
C ASP A 212 -6.18 2.32 -9.13
N LEU A 213 -7.48 2.34 -9.35
CA LEU A 213 -8.50 2.96 -8.48
C LEU A 213 -9.49 1.91 -7.98
N SER A 214 -9.05 0.66 -7.90
CA SER A 214 -9.87 -0.49 -7.51
C SER A 214 -10.20 -0.51 -6.03
N MET A 215 -11.11 -1.41 -5.66
CA MET A 215 -11.47 -1.75 -4.29
C MET A 215 -12.23 -0.65 -3.51
N GLY A 216 -12.47 0.51 -4.14
CA GLY A 216 -13.13 1.65 -3.50
C GLY A 216 -14.60 1.82 -3.87
N THR A 217 -15.14 2.96 -3.50
CA THR A 217 -16.56 3.31 -3.68
C THR A 217 -16.86 4.00 -5.02
N LEU A 218 -16.11 3.67 -6.08
CA LEU A 218 -16.26 4.31 -7.40
C LEU A 218 -17.65 4.09 -7.98
N THR A 219 -18.31 5.18 -8.36
CA THR A 219 -19.62 5.18 -9.02
C THR A 219 -19.53 5.70 -10.46
N ASP A 220 -20.71 5.81 -11.10
CA ASP A 220 -20.81 6.45 -12.43
C ASP A 220 -20.26 7.87 -12.42
N LYS A 221 -20.31 8.58 -11.29
CA LYS A 221 -19.83 9.97 -11.19
C LYS A 221 -18.32 10.09 -11.42
N GLY A 222 -17.52 9.27 -10.75
CA GLY A 222 -16.08 9.23 -10.97
C GLY A 222 -15.71 8.60 -12.30
N ALA A 223 -16.40 7.52 -12.66
CA ALA A 223 -16.19 6.80 -13.92
C ALA A 223 -16.46 7.66 -15.16
N GLU A 224 -17.45 8.57 -15.11
CA GLU A 224 -17.74 9.53 -16.19
C GLU A 224 -16.57 10.48 -16.43
N ALA A 225 -15.92 10.97 -15.39
CA ALA A 225 -14.74 11.83 -15.53
C ALA A 225 -13.58 11.08 -16.16
N LEU A 226 -13.35 9.83 -15.75
CA LEU A 226 -12.26 9.01 -16.28
C LEU A 226 -12.46 8.66 -17.76
N ILE A 227 -13.66 8.21 -18.16
CA ILE A 227 -13.91 7.76 -19.55
C ILE A 227 -13.87 8.91 -20.54
N ASN A 228 -14.12 10.14 -20.11
CA ASN A 228 -14.04 11.33 -20.94
C ASN A 228 -12.64 11.95 -21.00
N SER A 229 -11.68 11.44 -20.24
CA SER A 229 -10.31 11.95 -20.23
C SER A 229 -9.47 11.38 -21.37
N GLU A 230 -8.92 12.26 -22.22
CA GLU A 230 -7.96 11.86 -23.24
C GLU A 230 -6.64 11.29 -22.66
N LYS A 231 -6.29 11.64 -21.43
CA LYS A 231 -5.09 11.13 -20.76
C LYS A 231 -5.30 9.72 -20.27
N ILE A 232 -6.43 9.44 -19.64
CA ILE A 232 -6.82 8.09 -19.19
C ILE A 232 -6.83 7.13 -20.39
N MET A 233 -7.37 7.55 -21.52
CA MET A 233 -7.44 6.73 -22.73
C MET A 233 -6.06 6.40 -23.37
N LYS A 234 -4.96 6.97 -22.86
CA LYS A 234 -3.58 6.67 -23.28
C LYS A 234 -2.87 5.68 -22.36
N LEU A 235 -3.44 5.36 -21.22
CA LEU A 235 -2.88 4.37 -20.29
C LEU A 235 -2.76 3.00 -20.96
N LYS A 236 -1.80 2.19 -20.50
CA LYS A 236 -1.70 0.79 -20.90
C LYS A 236 -2.71 -0.10 -20.17
N SER A 237 -3.04 0.27 -18.91
CA SER A 237 -4.00 -0.45 -18.08
C SER A 237 -4.64 0.51 -17.09
N LEU A 238 -5.92 0.31 -16.86
CA LEU A 238 -6.72 0.96 -15.84
C LEU A 238 -7.41 -0.13 -15.01
N ASP A 239 -7.28 -0.10 -13.69
CA ASP A 239 -7.99 -1.00 -12.79
C ASP A 239 -9.06 -0.23 -12.03
N LEU A 240 -10.30 -0.64 -12.23
CA LEU A 240 -11.51 -0.13 -11.56
C LEU A 240 -12.30 -1.29 -10.93
N SER A 241 -11.66 -2.44 -10.70
CA SER A 241 -12.33 -3.61 -10.13
C SER A 241 -12.83 -3.33 -8.72
N TYR A 242 -13.91 -4.00 -8.32
CA TYR A 242 -14.68 -3.70 -7.12
C TYR A 242 -15.20 -2.25 -7.14
N HIS A 243 -16.39 -2.06 -7.69
CA HIS A 243 -16.95 -0.73 -7.93
C HIS A 243 -18.48 -0.75 -7.90
N TYR A 244 -19.09 0.43 -7.81
CA TYR A 244 -20.54 0.65 -7.77
C TYR A 244 -21.08 1.30 -9.06
N MET A 245 -20.38 1.10 -10.20
CA MET A 245 -20.85 1.60 -11.50
C MET A 245 -22.08 0.84 -11.98
N SER A 246 -22.96 1.54 -12.70
CA SER A 246 -24.11 0.95 -13.37
C SER A 246 -23.72 0.06 -14.56
N ASP A 247 -24.63 -0.84 -14.96
CA ASP A 247 -24.48 -1.65 -16.16
C ASP A 247 -24.28 -0.79 -17.43
N GLU A 248 -24.91 0.40 -17.49
CA GLU A 248 -24.74 1.35 -18.59
C GLU A 248 -23.30 1.86 -18.66
N MET A 249 -22.73 2.28 -17.53
CA MET A 249 -21.35 2.75 -17.45
C MET A 249 -20.37 1.62 -17.77
N MET A 250 -20.59 0.43 -17.25
CA MET A 250 -19.76 -0.75 -17.56
C MET A 250 -19.78 -1.07 -19.08
N ASN A 251 -20.94 -0.95 -19.73
CA ASN A 251 -21.05 -1.16 -21.17
C ASN A 251 -20.27 -0.10 -21.97
N ARG A 252 -20.22 1.13 -21.49
CA ARG A 252 -19.38 2.20 -22.11
C ARG A 252 -17.89 1.85 -21.97
N TRP A 253 -17.45 1.39 -20.81
CA TRP A 253 -16.07 0.94 -20.61
C TRP A 253 -15.69 -0.23 -21.52
N LYS A 254 -16.56 -1.25 -21.65
CA LYS A 254 -16.33 -2.38 -22.56
C LYS A 254 -16.17 -1.94 -24.02
N GLN A 255 -16.75 -0.82 -24.40
CA GLN A 255 -16.68 -0.25 -25.75
C GLN A 255 -15.55 0.78 -25.93
N SER A 256 -14.88 1.20 -24.86
CA SER A 256 -13.87 2.26 -24.88
C SER A 256 -12.60 1.89 -25.66
N GLY A 257 -12.27 0.60 -25.74
CA GLY A 257 -11.05 0.09 -26.36
C GLY A 257 -9.82 0.18 -25.45
N LEU A 258 -9.94 0.73 -24.23
CA LEU A 258 -8.89 0.71 -23.22
C LEU A 258 -8.83 -0.68 -22.57
N ASN A 259 -7.62 -1.12 -22.19
CA ASN A 259 -7.45 -2.27 -21.31
C ASN A 259 -7.84 -1.86 -19.89
N VAL A 260 -9.11 -2.09 -19.53
CA VAL A 260 -9.68 -1.74 -18.23
C VAL A 260 -10.23 -2.97 -17.53
N ASP A 261 -9.89 -3.14 -16.25
CA ASP A 261 -10.54 -4.10 -15.39
C ASP A 261 -11.75 -3.42 -14.71
N ILE A 262 -12.94 -3.97 -14.91
CA ILE A 262 -14.21 -3.56 -14.33
C ILE A 262 -14.93 -4.77 -13.74
N SER A 263 -14.19 -5.73 -13.24
CA SER A 263 -14.74 -6.89 -12.52
C SER A 263 -15.25 -6.50 -11.14
N ASP A 264 -15.97 -7.42 -10.50
CA ASP A 264 -16.43 -7.26 -9.11
C ASP A 264 -17.37 -6.05 -8.90
N GLN A 265 -18.39 -5.93 -9.79
CA GLN A 265 -19.45 -4.93 -9.59
C GLN A 265 -20.17 -5.21 -8.27
N GLN A 266 -20.32 -4.17 -7.46
CA GLN A 266 -21.04 -4.20 -6.20
C GLN A 266 -22.44 -3.58 -6.38
N ASP A 267 -23.41 -4.13 -5.69
CA ASP A 267 -24.73 -3.52 -5.56
C ASP A 267 -24.68 -2.48 -4.43
N ALA A 268 -25.09 -1.25 -4.73
CA ALA A 268 -25.41 -0.31 -3.66
C ALA A 268 -26.71 -0.82 -2.99
N ASP A 269 -26.70 -1.05 -1.69
CA ASP A 269 -27.92 -1.29 -0.95
C ASP A 269 -28.94 -0.18 -1.21
N GLU A 270 -30.26 -0.48 -1.06
CA GLU A 270 -31.36 0.44 -1.40
C GLU A 270 -31.25 1.83 -0.74
N ASP A 271 -30.41 1.97 0.27
CA ASP A 271 -29.97 3.24 0.86
C ASP A 271 -28.63 3.65 0.23
N GLU A 272 -28.61 4.66 -0.62
CA GLU A 272 -27.42 5.19 -1.34
C GLU A 272 -26.23 5.56 -0.42
N ASP A 273 -26.43 5.55 0.90
CA ASP A 273 -25.43 5.92 1.91
C ASP A 273 -24.53 4.74 2.34
N TYR A 274 -24.79 3.52 1.87
CA TYR A 274 -24.01 2.33 2.26
C TYR A 274 -23.17 1.79 1.11
N ARG A 275 -22.02 2.44 0.85
CA ARG A 275 -20.99 1.93 -0.01
C ARG A 275 -19.70 1.84 0.80
N TYR A 276 -19.09 0.68 0.80
CA TYR A 276 -17.84 0.44 1.52
C TYR A 276 -16.75 0.04 0.55
N PRO A 277 -15.51 0.44 0.79
CA PRO A 277 -14.35 -0.18 0.16
C PRO A 277 -14.25 -1.67 0.51
N SER A 278 -13.47 -2.41 -0.27
CA SER A 278 -13.36 -3.86 -0.15
C SER A 278 -12.60 -4.33 1.09
N LEU A 279 -11.64 -3.53 1.55
CA LEU A 279 -10.76 -3.87 2.67
C LEU A 279 -10.94 -2.82 3.79
N THR A 280 -11.76 -3.14 4.77
CA THR A 280 -12.01 -2.25 5.92
C THR A 280 -11.52 -2.84 7.23
N GLU A 281 -11.49 -4.18 7.36
CA GLU A 281 -11.04 -4.91 8.55
C GLU A 281 -9.85 -5.81 8.27
#